data_fd058cb1658b045aa16137d4ef7242fa
#
_entry.id   fd058cb1658b045aa16137d4ef7242fa
#
_cell.length_a   1.000
_cell.length_b   1.000
_cell.length_c   1.000
_cell.angle_alpha   90.00
_cell.angle_beta   90.00
_cell.angle_gamma   90.00
#
_symmetry.space_group_name_H-M   'P 1'
#
loop_
_entity.id
_entity.type
_entity.pdbx_description
1 polymer ?
#
loop_
_entity_poly.entity_id
_entity_poly.type
_entity_poly.pdbx_seq_one_letter_code
_entity_poly.pdbx_strand_id
1 'polypeptide(L)'
;SSSRDFGSMLKFITRTKPHVFSEVIYHVQVSTLLDMGYLSKVNYYPMNPTGWNELNLKINTTGADYTDKSVQKEYERIDFYSYIVHIVQRLMNPKAGGKRKGILVFTRFLKEAERLTMSIPGCVIVSGDTPKKERERILEMFKVGEIPVVANVGVLTTGFDYPELDTVVMARPTMSLAMYYQIVGRCIRPHKDKEAAWFVDLCGNINRFGEVSDLHLKDTGNGKWAVFS
;
A
#
# COMPACT_ATOMS: atom_id res chain seq x y z
N SER A 1 -12.35 4.81 -21.71
CA SER A 1 -12.08 4.64 -20.27
C SER A 1 -12.68 5.83 -19.55
N SER A 2 -13.62 5.58 -18.64
CA SER A 2 -14.18 6.65 -17.81
C SER A 2 -13.09 7.07 -16.80
N SER A 3 -12.59 8.30 -16.89
CA SER A 3 -11.69 8.84 -15.88
C SER A 3 -12.40 8.88 -14.54
N ARG A 4 -11.72 8.39 -13.49
CA ARG A 4 -12.23 8.42 -12.11
C ARG A 4 -11.87 9.77 -11.50
N ASP A 5 -12.86 10.45 -10.91
CA ASP A 5 -12.65 11.71 -10.20
C ASP A 5 -12.50 11.43 -8.69
N PHE A 6 -11.34 11.74 -8.14
CA PHE A 6 -11.04 11.64 -6.71
C PHE A 6 -11.09 12.99 -5.98
N GLY A 7 -11.60 14.02 -6.60
CA GLY A 7 -11.62 15.39 -6.06
C GLY A 7 -12.30 15.53 -4.69
N SER A 8 -13.26 14.66 -4.37
CA SER A 8 -13.92 14.62 -3.06
C SER A 8 -13.11 13.87 -1.99
N MET A 9 -12.15 13.02 -2.39
CA MET A 9 -11.37 12.16 -1.50
C MET A 9 -10.07 12.79 -1.01
N LEU A 10 -9.58 13.84 -1.70
CA LEU A 10 -8.33 14.52 -1.37
C LEU A 10 -8.56 15.98 -1.03
N LYS A 11 -8.05 16.41 0.14
CA LYS A 11 -7.90 17.82 0.47
C LYS A 11 -6.49 18.24 0.13
N PHE A 12 -6.36 19.11 -0.87
CA PHE A 12 -5.08 19.73 -1.15
C PHE A 12 -4.59 20.54 0.05
N ILE A 13 -3.28 20.61 0.23
CA ILE A 13 -2.63 21.37 1.30
C ILE A 13 -3.01 22.85 1.30
N THR A 14 -3.41 23.39 0.16
CA THR A 14 -3.96 24.75 0.02
C THR A 14 -5.37 24.93 0.61
N ARG A 15 -6.04 23.84 1.03
CA ARG A 15 -7.39 23.85 1.64
C ARG A 15 -7.43 23.33 3.06
N THR A 16 -6.28 23.15 3.70
CA THR A 16 -6.19 22.70 5.09
C THR A 16 -6.49 23.87 6.04
N LYS A 17 -6.98 23.56 7.25
CA LYS A 17 -7.14 24.55 8.33
C LYS A 17 -6.22 24.16 9.48
N PRO A 18 -5.33 25.07 9.98
CA PRO A 18 -5.12 26.43 9.51
C PRO A 18 -4.57 26.48 8.06
N HIS A 19 -4.81 27.57 7.37
CA HIS A 19 -4.40 27.79 5.99
C HIS A 19 -2.91 28.15 5.96
N VAL A 20 -2.06 27.20 5.57
CA VAL A 20 -0.59 27.35 5.56
C VAL A 20 -0.06 27.62 4.16
N PHE A 21 -0.69 27.03 3.13
CA PHE A 21 -0.32 27.20 1.73
C PHE A 21 -1.45 27.85 0.97
N SER A 22 -1.12 28.84 0.12
CA SER A 22 -2.10 29.63 -0.65
C SER A 22 -2.36 29.04 -2.04
N GLU A 23 -1.34 28.53 -2.71
CA GLU A 23 -1.42 28.07 -4.08
C GLU A 23 -0.46 26.92 -4.38
N VAL A 24 -0.67 26.23 -5.50
CA VAL A 24 0.24 25.26 -6.10
C VAL A 24 1.06 26.01 -7.16
N ILE A 25 2.35 26.19 -6.90
CA ILE A 25 3.25 26.90 -7.81
C ILE A 25 3.73 25.96 -8.94
N TYR A 26 3.98 24.68 -8.58
CA TYR A 26 4.51 23.69 -9.50
C TYR A 26 4.06 22.29 -9.10
N HIS A 27 3.85 21.44 -10.08
CA HIS A 27 3.58 20.01 -9.87
C HIS A 27 4.24 19.18 -10.96
N VAL A 28 4.58 17.93 -10.62
CA VAL A 28 5.10 16.95 -11.58
C VAL A 28 4.21 15.71 -11.50
N GLN A 29 3.82 15.20 -12.65
CA GLN A 29 3.04 13.98 -12.74
C GLN A 29 3.91 12.77 -12.39
N VAL A 30 3.31 11.74 -11.77
CA VAL A 30 4.03 10.49 -11.43
C VAL A 30 4.54 9.80 -12.69
N SER A 31 3.77 9.78 -13.78
CA SER A 31 4.18 9.24 -15.07
C SER A 31 5.47 9.89 -15.58
N THR A 32 5.57 11.22 -15.49
CA THR A 32 6.78 11.95 -15.86
C THR A 32 8.00 11.52 -15.03
N LEU A 33 7.83 11.34 -13.71
CA LEU A 33 8.92 10.89 -12.83
C LEU A 33 9.35 9.45 -13.13
N LEU A 34 8.41 8.59 -13.55
CA LEU A 34 8.71 7.23 -14.00
C LEU A 34 9.49 7.23 -15.31
N ASP A 35 9.06 8.04 -16.30
CA ASP A 35 9.72 8.17 -17.60
C ASP A 35 11.14 8.73 -17.47
N MET A 36 11.36 9.64 -16.53
CA MET A 36 12.67 10.22 -16.22
C MET A 36 13.56 9.31 -15.35
N GLY A 37 13.06 8.17 -14.88
CA GLY A 37 13.80 7.24 -14.03
C GLY A 37 13.96 7.68 -12.56
N TYR A 38 13.24 8.71 -12.13
CA TYR A 38 13.21 9.13 -10.71
C TYR A 38 12.37 8.22 -9.83
N LEU A 39 11.58 7.31 -10.42
CA LEU A 39 10.81 6.29 -9.74
C LEU A 39 11.02 4.94 -10.42
N SER A 40 10.97 3.86 -9.66
CA SER A 40 11.00 2.49 -10.21
C SER A 40 9.66 2.12 -10.82
N LYS A 41 9.70 1.33 -11.89
CA LYS A 41 8.51 0.68 -12.43
C LYS A 41 7.85 -0.19 -11.34
N VAL A 42 6.52 -0.27 -11.38
CA VAL A 42 5.74 -1.11 -10.50
C VAL A 42 4.91 -2.08 -11.33
N ASN A 43 5.05 -3.36 -11.05
CA ASN A 43 4.19 -4.39 -11.58
C ASN A 43 3.02 -4.59 -10.60
N TYR A 44 1.81 -4.31 -11.07
CA TYR A 44 0.60 -4.38 -10.27
C TYR A 44 -0.07 -5.75 -10.43
N TYR A 45 -0.33 -6.42 -9.30
CA TYR A 45 -0.95 -7.74 -9.25
C TYR A 45 -2.24 -7.69 -8.43
N PRO A 46 -3.41 -7.49 -9.06
CA PRO A 46 -4.70 -7.63 -8.39
C PRO A 46 -4.97 -9.11 -8.13
N MET A 47 -4.77 -9.56 -6.90
CA MET A 47 -4.89 -10.95 -6.48
C MET A 47 -5.93 -11.09 -5.38
N ASN A 48 -7.18 -10.77 -5.69
CA ASN A 48 -8.27 -10.94 -4.74
C ASN A 48 -8.56 -12.44 -4.52
N PRO A 49 -8.83 -12.88 -3.28
CA PRO A 49 -9.26 -14.25 -3.03
C PRO A 49 -10.59 -14.56 -3.71
N THR A 50 -10.78 -15.81 -4.08
CA THR A 50 -12.06 -16.27 -4.62
C THR A 50 -13.19 -15.95 -3.64
N GLY A 51 -14.25 -15.33 -4.15
CA GLY A 51 -15.39 -14.93 -3.35
C GLY A 51 -15.22 -13.58 -2.63
N TRP A 52 -14.09 -12.87 -2.77
CA TRP A 52 -13.97 -11.50 -2.27
C TRP A 52 -15.09 -10.61 -2.84
N ASN A 53 -15.82 -9.93 -1.96
CA ASN A 53 -16.91 -9.07 -2.39
C ASN A 53 -16.91 -7.75 -1.60
N GLU A 54 -16.53 -6.68 -2.26
CA GLU A 54 -16.49 -5.32 -1.67
C GLU A 54 -17.87 -4.80 -1.25
N LEU A 55 -18.95 -5.31 -1.84
CA LEU A 55 -20.32 -4.93 -1.45
C LEU A 55 -20.69 -5.37 -0.02
N ASN A 56 -19.94 -6.33 0.55
CA ASN A 56 -20.09 -6.72 1.94
C ASN A 56 -19.44 -5.72 2.92
N LEU A 57 -18.59 -4.82 2.42
CA LEU A 57 -17.92 -3.83 3.25
C LEU A 57 -18.79 -2.61 3.47
N LYS A 58 -18.88 -2.17 4.71
CA LYS A 58 -19.64 -0.97 5.10
C LYS A 58 -18.70 0.19 5.35
N ILE A 59 -19.01 1.33 4.77
CA ILE A 59 -18.28 2.58 5.01
C ILE A 59 -18.62 3.09 6.40
N ASN A 60 -17.65 3.64 7.13
CA ASN A 60 -17.84 4.23 8.44
C ASN A 60 -18.66 5.54 8.36
N THR A 61 -19.12 6.03 9.50
CA THR A 61 -19.99 7.23 9.59
C THR A 61 -19.36 8.50 9.06
N THR A 62 -18.02 8.56 9.03
CA THR A 62 -17.27 9.72 8.48
C THR A 62 -17.08 9.63 6.98
N GLY A 63 -17.38 8.50 6.35
CA GLY A 63 -17.11 8.25 4.93
C GLY A 63 -15.64 8.04 4.59
N ALA A 64 -14.75 8.04 5.59
CA ALA A 64 -13.30 8.04 5.38
C ALA A 64 -12.70 6.67 5.08
N ASP A 65 -13.29 5.59 5.60
CA ASP A 65 -12.81 4.21 5.36
C ASP A 65 -13.91 3.19 5.71
N TYR A 66 -13.64 1.92 5.50
CA TYR A 66 -14.53 0.82 5.89
C TYR A 66 -14.55 0.62 7.41
N THR A 67 -15.68 0.10 7.91
CA THR A 67 -15.79 -0.31 9.33
C THR A 67 -14.99 -1.60 9.55
N ASP A 68 -14.27 -1.68 10.68
CA ASP A 68 -13.49 -2.87 11.03
C ASP A 68 -14.35 -4.13 11.11
N LYS A 69 -15.55 -4.00 11.69
CA LYS A 69 -16.52 -5.10 11.80
C LYS A 69 -16.90 -5.71 10.45
N SER A 70 -17.12 -4.90 9.41
CA SER A 70 -17.48 -5.41 8.09
C SER A 70 -16.31 -6.09 7.39
N VAL A 71 -15.10 -5.52 7.53
CA VAL A 71 -13.87 -6.10 6.95
C VAL A 71 -13.54 -7.43 7.64
N GLN A 72 -13.60 -7.48 8.97
CA GLN A 72 -13.33 -8.71 9.72
C GLN A 72 -14.31 -9.82 9.35
N LYS A 73 -15.61 -9.49 9.24
CA LYS A 73 -16.63 -10.47 8.81
C LYS A 73 -16.35 -11.02 7.41
N GLU A 74 -15.93 -10.16 6.48
CA GLU A 74 -15.59 -10.59 5.13
C GLU A 74 -14.34 -11.48 5.13
N TYR A 75 -13.31 -11.13 5.90
CA TYR A 75 -12.10 -11.94 6.04
C TYR A 75 -12.39 -13.33 6.60
N GLU A 76 -13.26 -13.43 7.60
CA GLU A 76 -13.68 -14.71 8.18
C GLU A 76 -14.49 -15.54 7.19
N ARG A 77 -15.39 -14.90 6.41
CA ARG A 77 -16.25 -15.58 5.43
C ARG A 77 -15.46 -16.27 4.32
N ILE A 78 -14.33 -15.71 3.90
CA ILE A 78 -13.53 -16.21 2.75
C ILE A 78 -12.22 -16.88 3.19
N ASP A 79 -12.00 -17.08 4.48
CA ASP A 79 -10.73 -17.55 5.05
C ASP A 79 -9.51 -16.74 4.54
N PHE A 80 -9.63 -15.42 4.63
CA PHE A 80 -8.57 -14.49 4.17
C PHE A 80 -7.22 -14.76 4.85
N TYR A 81 -7.24 -15.26 6.09
CA TYR A 81 -6.06 -15.56 6.87
C TYR A 81 -5.19 -16.68 6.26
N SER A 82 -5.81 -17.72 5.73
CA SER A 82 -5.09 -18.77 5.00
C SER A 82 -4.64 -18.29 3.63
N TYR A 83 -5.46 -17.46 2.98
CA TYR A 83 -5.13 -16.90 1.68
C TYR A 83 -3.89 -16.01 1.70
N ILE A 84 -3.78 -15.08 2.66
CA ILE A 84 -2.62 -14.19 2.78
C ILE A 84 -1.33 -14.97 3.01
N VAL A 85 -1.38 -16.02 3.84
CA VAL A 85 -0.23 -16.92 4.07
C VAL A 85 0.20 -17.58 2.77
N HIS A 86 -0.75 -18.14 2.01
CA HIS A 86 -0.46 -18.78 0.73
C HIS A 86 0.21 -17.83 -0.26
N ILE A 87 -0.30 -16.60 -0.38
CA ILE A 87 0.29 -15.60 -1.29
C ILE A 87 1.71 -15.22 -0.86
N VAL A 88 1.94 -14.94 0.43
CA VAL A 88 3.28 -14.57 0.90
C VAL A 88 4.28 -15.72 0.73
N GLN A 89 3.89 -16.97 0.99
CA GLN A 89 4.73 -18.14 0.72
C GLN A 89 5.11 -18.26 -0.76
N ARG A 90 4.17 -18.00 -1.68
CA ARG A 90 4.45 -17.99 -3.11
C ARG A 90 5.40 -16.86 -3.51
N LEU A 91 5.30 -15.69 -2.88
CA LEU A 91 6.20 -14.56 -3.13
C LEU A 91 7.62 -14.80 -2.60
N MET A 92 7.76 -15.54 -1.51
CA MET A 92 9.08 -15.96 -0.99
C MET A 92 9.80 -16.92 -1.93
N ASN A 93 9.04 -17.74 -2.69
CA ASN A 93 9.55 -18.74 -3.62
C ASN A 93 8.89 -18.56 -5.00
N PRO A 94 9.15 -17.45 -5.70
CA PRO A 94 8.51 -17.17 -6.97
C PRO A 94 9.05 -18.11 -8.05
N LYS A 95 8.16 -18.56 -8.95
CA LYS A 95 8.53 -19.41 -10.10
C LYS A 95 9.34 -18.63 -11.15
N ALA A 96 9.19 -17.32 -11.19
CA ALA A 96 9.89 -16.41 -12.10
C ALA A 96 10.17 -15.08 -11.38
N GLY A 97 11.08 -14.26 -11.90
CA GLY A 97 11.40 -12.92 -11.37
C GLY A 97 12.40 -12.90 -10.22
N GLY A 98 13.05 -14.03 -9.92
CA GLY A 98 14.10 -14.12 -8.91
C GLY A 98 13.62 -14.01 -7.45
N LYS A 99 14.53 -14.20 -6.51
CA LYS A 99 14.26 -14.10 -5.07
C LYS A 99 13.92 -12.64 -4.71
N ARG A 100 12.85 -12.45 -3.93
CA ARG A 100 12.49 -11.12 -3.41
C ARG A 100 13.50 -10.64 -2.37
N LYS A 101 13.81 -9.35 -2.41
CA LYS A 101 14.76 -8.72 -1.46
C LYS A 101 14.17 -8.54 -0.08
N GLY A 102 12.85 -8.39 -0.01
CA GLY A 102 12.06 -8.33 1.21
C GLY A 102 10.59 -8.17 0.87
N ILE A 103 9.72 -8.71 1.70
CA ILE A 103 8.26 -8.63 1.52
C ILE A 103 7.68 -7.83 2.68
N LEU A 104 7.14 -6.64 2.38
CA LEU A 104 6.44 -5.81 3.35
C LEU A 104 4.93 -5.99 3.17
N VAL A 105 4.27 -6.54 4.18
CA VAL A 105 2.83 -6.83 4.14
C VAL A 105 2.08 -5.81 4.98
N PHE A 106 1.17 -5.07 4.37
CA PHE A 106 0.28 -4.14 5.06
C PHE A 106 -1.02 -4.85 5.43
N THR A 107 -1.20 -5.17 6.69
CA THR A 107 -2.41 -5.77 7.24
C THR A 107 -3.31 -4.72 7.89
N ARG A 108 -4.60 -5.05 8.08
CA ARG A 108 -5.54 -4.19 8.79
C ARG A 108 -5.57 -4.45 10.28
N PHE A 109 -5.57 -5.73 10.67
CA PHE A 109 -5.64 -6.16 12.06
C PHE A 109 -4.38 -6.94 12.46
N LEU A 110 -4.18 -7.09 13.75
CA LEU A 110 -3.08 -7.89 14.29
C LEU A 110 -3.23 -9.38 13.95
N LYS A 111 -4.47 -9.87 13.84
CA LYS A 111 -4.79 -11.28 13.55
C LYS A 111 -4.16 -11.80 12.25
N GLU A 112 -4.14 -11.01 11.16
CA GLU A 112 -3.45 -11.38 9.91
C GLU A 112 -1.93 -11.45 10.13
N ALA A 113 -1.38 -10.47 10.83
CA ALA A 113 0.05 -10.42 11.12
C ALA A 113 0.49 -11.61 11.99
N GLU A 114 -0.28 -11.96 13.02
CA GLU A 114 -0.06 -13.13 13.86
C GLU A 114 -0.13 -14.42 13.04
N ARG A 115 -1.11 -14.54 12.16
CA ARG A 115 -1.23 -15.72 11.28
C ARG A 115 -0.01 -15.89 10.38
N LEU A 116 0.51 -14.77 9.86
CA LEU A 116 1.75 -14.78 9.06
C LEU A 116 2.94 -15.23 9.88
N THR A 117 3.14 -14.72 11.10
CA THR A 117 4.28 -15.13 11.94
C THR A 117 4.22 -16.60 12.37
N MET A 118 3.03 -17.12 12.61
CA MET A 118 2.83 -18.55 12.93
C MET A 118 3.14 -19.48 11.76
N SER A 119 2.97 -18.99 10.52
CA SER A 119 3.00 -19.85 9.33
C SER A 119 4.23 -19.62 8.44
N ILE A 120 4.96 -18.52 8.63
CA ILE A 120 6.10 -18.12 7.79
C ILE A 120 7.33 -17.94 8.66
N PRO A 121 8.33 -18.84 8.56
CA PRO A 121 9.59 -18.69 9.29
C PRO A 121 10.27 -17.34 8.99
N GLY A 122 10.71 -16.67 10.05
CA GLY A 122 11.37 -15.36 9.94
C GLY A 122 10.43 -14.16 9.68
N CYS A 123 9.11 -14.37 9.67
CA CYS A 123 8.16 -13.25 9.61
C CYS A 123 8.10 -12.55 10.97
N VAL A 124 8.17 -11.22 10.97
CA VAL A 124 8.12 -10.38 12.18
C VAL A 124 7.01 -9.34 12.06
N ILE A 125 6.34 -9.07 13.20
CA ILE A 125 5.29 -8.05 13.28
C ILE A 125 5.89 -6.70 13.65
N VAL A 126 5.41 -5.64 12.99
CA VAL A 126 5.60 -4.25 13.40
C VAL A 126 4.23 -3.59 13.52
N SER A 127 3.90 -3.08 14.70
CA SER A 127 2.62 -2.42 15.00
C SER A 127 2.83 -1.11 15.79
N GLY A 128 1.73 -0.47 16.16
CA GLY A 128 1.74 0.70 17.05
C GLY A 128 2.37 0.43 18.40
N ASP A 129 2.23 -0.79 18.90
CA ASP A 129 2.75 -1.21 20.21
C ASP A 129 4.23 -1.59 20.17
N THR A 130 4.83 -1.74 18.98
CA THR A 130 6.26 -2.06 18.84
C THR A 130 7.09 -0.85 19.28
N PRO A 131 7.94 -0.99 20.32
CA PRO A 131 8.78 0.10 20.80
C PRO A 131 9.69 0.65 19.69
N LYS A 132 9.96 1.95 19.70
CA LYS A 132 10.73 2.63 18.64
C LYS A 132 12.08 1.95 18.37
N LYS A 133 12.86 1.65 19.40
CA LYS A 133 14.18 0.98 19.26
C LYS A 133 14.06 -0.41 18.64
N GLU A 134 13.05 -1.18 19.05
CA GLU A 134 12.81 -2.51 18.50
C GLU A 134 12.36 -2.44 17.05
N ARG A 135 11.51 -1.48 16.71
CA ARG A 135 11.09 -1.22 15.32
C ARG A 135 12.30 -0.88 14.44
N GLU A 136 13.18 -0.01 14.90
CA GLU A 136 14.41 0.34 14.19
C GLU A 136 15.29 -0.90 13.96
N ARG A 137 15.47 -1.74 14.99
CA ARG A 137 16.23 -3.00 14.89
C ARG A 137 15.62 -3.95 13.86
N ILE A 138 14.31 -4.19 13.92
CA ILE A 138 13.59 -5.05 12.96
C ILE A 138 13.78 -4.54 11.53
N LEU A 139 13.66 -3.23 11.32
CA LEU A 139 13.80 -2.64 9.99
C LEU A 139 15.22 -2.73 9.45
N GLU A 140 16.25 -2.60 10.28
CA GLU A 140 17.63 -2.82 9.85
C GLU A 140 17.88 -4.30 9.48
N MET A 141 17.39 -5.26 10.29
CA MET A 141 17.47 -6.67 9.96
C MET A 141 16.71 -7.03 8.68
N PHE A 142 15.58 -6.36 8.43
CA PHE A 142 14.82 -6.50 7.18
C PHE A 142 15.59 -5.99 5.96
N LYS A 143 16.25 -4.83 6.07
CA LYS A 143 17.07 -4.26 4.99
C LYS A 143 18.28 -5.14 4.62
N VAL A 144 18.90 -5.77 5.60
CA VAL A 144 20.04 -6.67 5.34
C VAL A 144 19.61 -8.11 4.98
N GLY A 145 18.31 -8.37 4.95
CA GLY A 145 17.73 -9.65 4.52
C GLY A 145 17.73 -10.76 5.57
N GLU A 146 18.02 -10.45 6.83
CA GLU A 146 17.91 -11.39 7.95
C GLU A 146 16.43 -11.67 8.28
N ILE A 147 15.56 -10.68 8.12
CA ILE A 147 14.11 -10.82 8.19
C ILE A 147 13.54 -10.80 6.78
N PRO A 148 12.97 -11.90 6.27
CA PRO A 148 12.46 -11.96 4.90
C PRO A 148 11.09 -11.28 4.73
N VAL A 149 10.28 -11.24 5.79
CA VAL A 149 8.89 -10.73 5.75
C VAL A 149 8.62 -9.86 6.98
N VAL A 150 8.13 -8.67 6.76
CA VAL A 150 7.59 -7.80 7.82
C VAL A 150 6.10 -7.65 7.63
N ALA A 151 5.32 -8.07 8.64
CA ALA A 151 3.88 -7.84 8.72
C ALA A 151 3.63 -6.54 9.49
N ASN A 152 3.16 -5.52 8.77
CA ASN A 152 2.95 -4.18 9.31
C ASN A 152 1.48 -3.90 9.61
N VAL A 153 1.18 -3.53 10.85
CA VAL A 153 -0.15 -3.13 11.29
C VAL A 153 -0.16 -1.62 11.57
N GLY A 154 -0.53 -0.84 10.56
CA GLY A 154 -0.87 0.57 10.71
C GLY A 154 0.27 1.59 10.91
N VAL A 155 1.56 1.20 10.86
CA VAL A 155 2.65 2.13 11.25
C VAL A 155 3.67 2.49 10.17
N LEU A 156 3.96 1.63 9.20
CA LEU A 156 5.02 1.86 8.20
C LEU A 156 4.52 2.57 6.93
N THR A 157 3.38 3.24 6.97
CA THR A 157 2.90 4.06 5.86
C THR A 157 3.75 5.32 5.67
N THR A 158 4.41 5.80 6.74
CA THR A 158 5.31 6.96 6.72
C THR A 158 6.63 6.64 7.43
N GLY A 159 7.69 7.39 7.11
CA GLY A 159 8.96 7.35 7.86
C GLY A 159 9.85 6.12 7.66
N PHE A 160 9.46 5.14 6.85
CA PHE A 160 10.28 3.98 6.53
C PHE A 160 10.96 4.16 5.18
N ASP A 161 12.29 4.17 5.18
CA ASP A 161 13.12 4.31 3.98
C ASP A 161 13.90 3.02 3.70
N TYR A 162 13.52 2.35 2.60
CA TYR A 162 14.18 1.16 2.07
C TYR A 162 14.06 1.14 0.54
N PRO A 163 14.94 1.83 -0.20
CA PRO A 163 14.86 1.93 -1.66
C PRO A 163 14.97 0.57 -2.38
N GLU A 164 15.67 -0.39 -1.80
CA GLU A 164 15.82 -1.75 -2.34
C GLU A 164 14.56 -2.61 -2.20
N LEU A 165 13.58 -2.20 -1.37
CA LEU A 165 12.33 -2.93 -1.18
C LEU A 165 11.64 -3.13 -2.53
N ASP A 166 11.49 -4.38 -2.92
CA ASP A 166 10.95 -4.75 -4.22
C ASP A 166 9.55 -5.37 -4.17
N THR A 167 9.03 -5.68 -2.98
CA THR A 167 7.72 -6.33 -2.87
C THR A 167 6.89 -5.77 -1.73
N VAL A 168 5.72 -5.26 -2.07
CA VAL A 168 4.69 -4.81 -1.12
C VAL A 168 3.41 -5.61 -1.34
N VAL A 169 2.85 -6.14 -0.26
CA VAL A 169 1.54 -6.82 -0.26
C VAL A 169 0.55 -5.94 0.49
N MET A 170 -0.50 -5.51 -0.19
CA MET A 170 -1.60 -4.75 0.41
C MET A 170 -2.74 -5.70 0.79
N ALA A 171 -2.73 -6.15 2.03
CA ALA A 171 -3.72 -7.07 2.60
C ALA A 171 -4.74 -6.34 3.46
N ARG A 172 -5.11 -5.11 3.06
CA ARG A 172 -6.15 -4.31 3.68
C ARG A 172 -6.94 -3.51 2.64
N PRO A 173 -8.27 -3.55 2.69
CA PRO A 173 -9.08 -2.65 1.89
C PRO A 173 -9.01 -1.24 2.47
N THR A 174 -9.09 -0.23 1.62
CA THR A 174 -9.21 1.16 2.06
C THR A 174 -10.01 2.01 1.09
N MET A 175 -10.68 3.04 1.60
CA MET A 175 -11.29 4.11 0.83
C MET A 175 -10.35 5.31 0.68
N SER A 176 -9.19 5.30 1.36
CA SER A 176 -8.23 6.41 1.34
C SER A 176 -7.23 6.27 0.20
N LEU A 177 -7.39 7.12 -0.84
CA LEU A 177 -6.41 7.24 -1.93
C LEU A 177 -5.02 7.64 -1.38
N ALA A 178 -4.97 8.52 -0.37
CA ALA A 178 -3.71 8.94 0.25
C ALA A 178 -2.97 7.76 0.89
N MET A 179 -3.69 6.88 1.60
CA MET A 179 -3.11 5.67 2.19
C MET A 179 -2.62 4.71 1.10
N TYR A 180 -3.43 4.46 0.07
CA TYR A 180 -3.05 3.64 -1.07
C TYR A 180 -1.75 4.14 -1.71
N TYR A 181 -1.69 5.45 -2.01
CA TYR A 181 -0.52 6.10 -2.59
C TYR A 181 0.72 5.97 -1.69
N GLN A 182 0.58 6.17 -0.38
CA GLN A 182 1.68 6.03 0.57
C GLN A 182 2.21 4.60 0.65
N ILE A 183 1.34 3.60 0.55
CA ILE A 183 1.73 2.18 0.57
C ILE A 183 2.46 1.81 -0.72
N VAL A 184 1.95 2.17 -1.91
CA VAL A 184 2.67 1.99 -3.18
C VAL A 184 4.02 2.72 -3.15
N GLY A 185 4.03 3.91 -2.55
CA GLY A 185 5.24 4.73 -2.36
C GLY A 185 6.37 4.04 -1.60
N ARG A 186 6.10 2.94 -0.87
CA ARG A 186 7.15 2.17 -0.17
C ARG A 186 8.03 1.38 -1.14
N CYS A 187 7.50 0.91 -2.26
CA CYS A 187 8.27 0.12 -3.22
C CYS A 187 8.63 0.86 -4.53
N ILE A 188 8.09 2.05 -4.75
CA ILE A 188 8.32 2.80 -6.00
C ILE A 188 9.67 3.54 -6.04
N ARG A 189 10.40 3.62 -4.93
CA ARG A 189 11.71 4.30 -4.87
C ARG A 189 12.73 3.60 -5.76
N PRO A 190 13.53 4.36 -6.55
CA PRO A 190 14.52 3.76 -7.44
C PRO A 190 15.71 3.20 -6.65
N HIS A 191 16.23 2.10 -7.14
CA HIS A 191 17.51 1.56 -6.69
C HIS A 191 18.21 0.87 -7.88
N LYS A 192 19.53 0.96 -7.96
CA LYS A 192 20.33 0.43 -9.09
C LYS A 192 20.14 -1.08 -9.32
N ASP A 193 19.88 -1.83 -8.25
CA ASP A 193 19.70 -3.29 -8.27
C ASP A 193 18.22 -3.71 -8.32
N LYS A 194 17.31 -2.77 -8.60
CA LYS A 194 15.88 -3.02 -8.67
C LYS A 194 15.33 -2.63 -10.04
N GLU A 195 15.02 -3.60 -10.87
CA GLU A 195 14.42 -3.38 -12.19
C GLU A 195 12.96 -2.91 -12.09
N ALA A 196 12.17 -3.59 -11.27
CA ALA A 196 10.79 -3.23 -11.00
C ALA A 196 10.37 -3.69 -9.59
N ALA A 197 9.43 -2.97 -9.00
CA ALA A 197 8.77 -3.38 -7.78
C ALA A 197 7.52 -4.23 -8.07
N TRP A 198 7.13 -5.06 -7.12
CA TRP A 198 5.88 -5.83 -7.16
C TRP A 198 4.92 -5.27 -6.11
N PHE A 199 3.78 -4.81 -6.58
CA PHE A 199 2.69 -4.39 -5.71
C PHE A 199 1.54 -5.39 -5.85
N VAL A 200 1.31 -6.18 -4.79
CA VAL A 200 0.32 -7.25 -4.75
C VAL A 200 -0.87 -6.78 -3.91
N ASP A 201 -2.01 -6.60 -4.53
CA ASP A 201 -3.25 -6.17 -3.85
C ASP A 201 -4.20 -7.35 -3.68
N LEU A 202 -4.58 -7.61 -2.42
CA LEU A 202 -5.48 -8.71 -2.06
C LEU A 202 -6.92 -8.24 -1.79
N CYS A 203 -7.19 -6.93 -1.84
CA CYS A 203 -8.44 -6.35 -1.36
C CYS A 203 -9.11 -5.38 -2.34
N GLY A 204 -8.80 -5.47 -3.65
CA GLY A 204 -9.47 -4.69 -4.68
C GLY A 204 -9.09 -3.22 -4.77
N ASN A 205 -8.01 -2.78 -4.10
CA ASN A 205 -7.62 -1.37 -4.11
C ASN A 205 -7.13 -0.92 -5.50
N ILE A 206 -6.42 -1.78 -6.25
CA ILE A 206 -6.02 -1.50 -7.64
C ILE A 206 -7.25 -1.28 -8.50
N ASN A 207 -8.29 -2.11 -8.36
CA ASN A 207 -9.54 -1.95 -9.10
C ASN A 207 -10.26 -0.66 -8.75
N ARG A 208 -10.13 -0.18 -7.52
CA ARG A 208 -10.75 1.06 -7.04
C ARG A 208 -9.99 2.30 -7.47
N PHE A 209 -8.68 2.32 -7.33
CA PHE A 209 -7.85 3.50 -7.50
C PHE A 209 -7.09 3.54 -8.83
N GLY A 210 -6.89 2.41 -9.49
CA GLY A 210 -6.00 2.29 -10.64
C GLY A 210 -4.54 2.17 -10.25
N GLU A 211 -3.66 2.22 -11.24
CA GLU A 211 -2.21 2.29 -11.01
C GLU A 211 -1.81 3.73 -10.63
N VAL A 212 -0.78 3.86 -9.79
CA VAL A 212 -0.32 5.18 -9.36
C VAL A 212 0.22 6.02 -10.52
N SER A 213 0.72 5.37 -11.57
CA SER A 213 1.14 6.01 -12.83
C SER A 213 -0.01 6.72 -13.55
N ASP A 214 -1.24 6.24 -13.39
CA ASP A 214 -2.42 6.79 -14.07
C ASP A 214 -2.99 7.99 -13.32
N LEU A 215 -2.57 8.19 -12.07
CA LEU A 215 -3.02 9.33 -11.28
C LEU A 215 -2.39 10.62 -11.79
N HIS A 216 -3.23 11.57 -12.15
CA HIS A 216 -2.81 12.88 -12.60
C HIS A 216 -3.55 14.02 -11.90
N LEU A 217 -2.82 15.08 -11.65
CA LEU A 217 -3.35 16.33 -11.12
C LEU A 217 -3.85 17.19 -12.26
N LYS A 218 -5.04 17.74 -12.11
CA LYS A 218 -5.61 18.70 -13.08
C LYS A 218 -6.14 19.93 -12.37
N ASP A 219 -5.80 21.11 -12.87
CA ASP A 219 -6.46 22.34 -12.47
C ASP A 219 -7.89 22.34 -13.06
N THR A 220 -8.87 22.40 -12.17
CA THR A 220 -10.30 22.46 -12.55
C THR A 220 -10.83 23.89 -12.66
N GLY A 221 -9.95 24.89 -12.59
CA GLY A 221 -10.25 26.31 -12.63
C GLY A 221 -10.34 26.96 -11.25
N ASN A 222 -10.15 28.28 -11.21
CA ASN A 222 -10.16 29.09 -9.98
C ASN A 222 -9.21 28.59 -8.88
N GLY A 223 -8.04 28.09 -9.24
CA GLY A 223 -7.06 27.52 -8.31
C GLY A 223 -7.51 26.23 -7.63
N LYS A 224 -8.49 25.53 -8.19
CA LYS A 224 -8.98 24.26 -7.70
C LYS A 224 -8.31 23.13 -8.46
N TRP A 225 -7.69 22.22 -7.70
CA TRP A 225 -7.04 21.02 -8.22
C TRP A 225 -7.83 19.77 -7.87
N ALA A 226 -7.87 18.83 -8.78
CA ALA A 226 -8.45 17.49 -8.56
C ALA A 226 -7.50 16.40 -9.04
N VAL A 227 -7.67 15.19 -8.51
CA VAL A 227 -6.92 14.00 -8.91
C VAL A 227 -7.85 13.12 -9.72
N PHE A 228 -7.34 12.63 -10.82
CA PHE A 228 -8.03 11.73 -11.76
C PHE A 228 -7.15 10.48 -12.01
N SER A 229 -7.76 9.39 -12.42
CA SER A 229 -7.10 8.22 -13.00
C SER A 229 -7.75 7.79 -14.28
#